data_e42ec0636713dd31a3df0e117491ae61
#
_entry.id   e42ec0636713dd31a3df0e117491ae61
#
_cell.length_a   1.000
_cell.length_b   1.000
_cell.length_c   1.000
_cell.angle_alpha   90.00
_cell.angle_beta   90.00
_cell.angle_gamma   90.00
#
_symmetry.space_group_name_H-M   'P 1'
#
loop_
_entity.id
_entity.type
_entity.pdbx_description
1 polymer ?
#
loop_
_entity_poly.entity_id
_entity_poly.type
_entity_poly.pdbx_seq_one_letter_code
_entity_poly.pdbx_strand_id
1 'polypeptide(L)'
;MKNKLKAYIIHENEEWLIPLRKALEKFDVQYEEWLLDDMTINIDQSPPNGIFFSRMSASNYTRNHLHSNQSSNIILTWLENHNRRVINGTNVLKIEFSKVLQQLLLKQSGFKTPKTIVAVGINKIKEAASNLNVYPMIIKPNQGGKGFGVKLINTINELDEMLEDNLINSSKDDTWLLQEKISTNEEFITRMEFIGGNFIYSLKVFSKNSFELCPADACEVDLDQFCPVDEINDINNSQPSFFIDDDPDKNLAKQLTIFLKKHQIEVAGVEFIRNKDGVPIFYDINTNTNYNLNAEKESKVNKNGME
;
A
#
# COMPACT_ATOMS: atom_id res chain seq x y z
N MET A 1 26.04 23.04 -20.93
CA MET A 1 24.76 22.34 -20.78
C MET A 1 24.72 21.74 -19.39
N LYS A 2 23.76 22.10 -18.52
CA LYS A 2 23.60 21.39 -17.26
C LYS A 2 23.18 19.96 -17.63
N ASN A 3 23.97 18.95 -17.25
CA ASN A 3 23.59 17.56 -17.40
C ASN A 3 22.24 17.39 -16.64
N LYS A 4 21.15 17.18 -17.36
CA LYS A 4 19.86 16.81 -16.74
C LYS A 4 20.10 15.48 -16.03
N LEU A 5 19.78 15.41 -14.74
CA LEU A 5 19.83 14.15 -14.00
C LEU A 5 18.81 13.19 -14.60
N LYS A 6 19.23 11.95 -14.83
CA LYS A 6 18.36 10.88 -15.31
C LYS A 6 17.59 10.25 -14.15
N ALA A 7 16.33 9.93 -14.36
CA ALA A 7 15.53 9.16 -13.41
C ALA A 7 15.70 7.66 -13.71
N TYR A 8 15.82 6.84 -12.68
CA TYR A 8 15.82 5.38 -12.75
C TYR A 8 14.64 4.85 -11.98
N ILE A 9 13.74 4.17 -12.66
CA ILE A 9 12.50 3.66 -12.08
C ILE A 9 12.67 2.18 -11.78
N ILE A 10 12.77 1.84 -10.51
CA ILE A 10 12.92 0.46 -10.04
C ILE A 10 11.54 -0.13 -9.81
N HIS A 11 11.17 -1.19 -10.54
CA HIS A 11 9.81 -1.73 -10.51
C HIS A 11 9.76 -3.24 -10.77
N GLU A 12 8.60 -3.81 -10.55
CA GLU A 12 8.23 -5.19 -10.88
C GLU A 12 6.95 -5.28 -11.73
N ASN A 13 6.34 -4.13 -12.07
CA ASN A 13 5.07 -4.12 -12.80
C ASN A 13 5.07 -3.00 -13.85
N GLU A 14 5.12 -3.38 -15.11
CA GLU A 14 5.15 -2.45 -16.24
C GLU A 14 3.83 -1.69 -16.43
N GLU A 15 2.69 -2.34 -16.19
CA GLU A 15 1.37 -1.75 -16.39
C GLU A 15 1.15 -0.56 -15.47
N TRP A 16 1.63 -0.66 -14.24
CA TRP A 16 1.52 0.41 -13.25
C TRP A 16 2.43 1.61 -13.56
N LEU A 17 3.36 1.46 -14.51
CA LEU A 17 4.20 2.56 -14.96
C LEU A 17 3.58 3.39 -16.07
N ILE A 18 2.55 2.93 -16.76
CA ILE A 18 1.96 3.63 -17.91
C ILE A 18 1.61 5.10 -17.59
N PRO A 19 0.95 5.44 -16.46
CA PRO A 19 0.69 6.84 -16.12
C PRO A 19 1.96 7.63 -15.82
N LEU A 20 2.93 7.01 -15.14
CA LEU A 20 4.21 7.64 -14.82
C LEU A 20 5.05 7.91 -16.07
N ARG A 21 5.10 6.97 -17.04
CA ARG A 21 5.76 7.18 -18.33
C ARG A 21 5.22 8.41 -19.04
N LYS A 22 3.89 8.54 -19.12
CA LYS A 22 3.22 9.71 -19.71
C LYS A 22 3.61 11.02 -19.02
N ALA A 23 3.70 11.01 -17.69
CA ALA A 23 4.11 12.19 -16.93
C ALA A 23 5.59 12.55 -17.18
N LEU A 24 6.49 11.55 -17.15
CA LEU A 24 7.92 11.76 -17.42
C LEU A 24 8.16 12.33 -18.83
N GLU A 25 7.44 11.81 -19.83
CA GLU A 25 7.49 12.30 -21.22
C GLU A 25 6.95 13.74 -21.32
N LYS A 26 5.80 14.03 -20.68
CA LYS A 26 5.20 15.37 -20.67
C LYS A 26 6.15 16.43 -20.11
N PHE A 27 6.96 16.09 -19.11
CA PHE A 27 7.91 17.00 -18.48
C PHE A 27 9.34 16.90 -19.04
N ASP A 28 9.54 16.19 -20.15
CA ASP A 28 10.85 15.98 -20.79
C ASP A 28 11.91 15.47 -19.78
N VAL A 29 11.50 14.52 -18.92
CA VAL A 29 12.41 13.87 -17.97
C VAL A 29 13.02 12.65 -18.63
N GLN A 30 14.35 12.62 -18.73
CA GLN A 30 15.05 11.42 -19.18
C GLN A 30 14.96 10.33 -18.11
N TYR A 31 14.54 9.13 -18.48
CA TYR A 31 14.42 8.02 -17.55
C TYR A 31 14.90 6.70 -18.13
N GLU A 32 15.10 5.74 -17.25
CA GLU A 32 15.39 4.34 -17.54
C GLU A 32 14.65 3.47 -16.55
N GLU A 33 14.09 2.37 -17.01
CA GLU A 33 13.37 1.42 -16.18
C GLU A 33 14.29 0.26 -15.82
N TRP A 34 14.24 -0.11 -14.53
CA TRP A 34 14.96 -1.25 -13.98
C TRP A 34 13.94 -2.28 -13.50
N LEU A 35 13.70 -3.29 -14.36
CA LEU A 35 12.85 -4.42 -14.03
C LEU A 35 13.63 -5.39 -13.14
N LEU A 36 13.16 -5.58 -11.91
CA LEU A 36 13.90 -6.29 -10.87
C LEU A 36 14.11 -7.79 -11.14
N ASP A 37 13.25 -8.40 -11.95
CA ASP A 37 13.32 -9.83 -12.24
C ASP A 37 14.22 -10.15 -13.43
N ASP A 38 14.72 -9.14 -14.14
CA ASP A 38 15.58 -9.31 -15.33
C ASP A 38 16.70 -8.27 -15.34
N MET A 39 17.59 -8.31 -14.33
CA MET A 39 18.73 -7.42 -14.30
C MET A 39 19.98 -8.04 -13.68
N THR A 40 21.13 -7.54 -14.09
CA THR A 40 22.42 -7.83 -13.46
C THR A 40 23.03 -6.55 -12.91
N ILE A 41 23.66 -6.63 -11.75
CA ILE A 41 24.44 -5.54 -11.18
C ILE A 41 25.89 -5.98 -10.95
N ASN A 42 26.83 -5.10 -11.25
CA ASN A 42 28.22 -5.29 -10.88
C ASN A 42 28.48 -4.46 -9.62
N ILE A 43 28.58 -5.12 -8.47
CA ILE A 43 28.76 -4.48 -7.16
C ILE A 43 30.13 -3.83 -6.99
N ASP A 44 31.11 -4.19 -7.82
CA ASP A 44 32.45 -3.59 -7.83
C ASP A 44 32.49 -2.24 -8.58
N GLN A 45 31.41 -1.89 -9.26
CA GLN A 45 31.23 -0.63 -9.95
C GLN A 45 30.28 0.29 -9.24
N SER A 46 30.52 1.59 -9.33
CA SER A 46 29.55 2.58 -8.85
C SER A 46 28.30 2.59 -9.74
N PRO A 47 27.10 2.67 -9.14
CA PRO A 47 25.88 2.85 -9.91
C PRO A 47 25.89 4.17 -10.70
N PRO A 48 25.11 4.29 -11.77
CA PRO A 48 25.03 5.50 -12.57
C PRO A 48 24.61 6.71 -11.72
N ASN A 49 24.95 7.91 -12.20
CA ASN A 49 24.49 9.14 -11.57
C ASN A 49 23.02 9.42 -11.96
N GLY A 50 22.19 9.68 -10.97
CA GLY A 50 20.78 9.97 -11.21
C GLY A 50 19.94 9.96 -9.94
N ILE A 51 18.64 9.99 -10.12
CA ILE A 51 17.65 9.87 -9.06
C ILE A 51 16.95 8.54 -9.25
N PHE A 52 16.87 7.74 -8.21
CA PHE A 52 16.27 6.42 -8.24
C PHE A 52 14.92 6.46 -7.52
N PHE A 53 13.89 5.94 -8.14
CA PHE A 53 12.57 5.85 -7.57
C PHE A 53 12.15 4.39 -7.41
N SER A 54 11.99 3.95 -6.17
CA SER A 54 11.52 2.61 -5.84
C SER A 54 9.99 2.55 -5.93
N ARG A 55 9.50 1.75 -6.89
CA ARG A 55 8.07 1.48 -7.13
C ARG A 55 7.71 0.05 -6.73
N MET A 56 8.24 -0.39 -5.59
CA MET A 56 7.97 -1.73 -5.08
C MET A 56 6.66 -1.80 -4.32
N SER A 57 5.93 -2.90 -4.49
CA SER A 57 4.66 -3.16 -3.82
C SER A 57 4.70 -4.43 -3.00
N ALA A 58 4.10 -4.40 -1.82
CA ALA A 58 3.94 -5.57 -0.95
C ALA A 58 3.08 -6.69 -1.59
N SER A 59 2.34 -6.39 -2.67
CA SER A 59 1.54 -7.36 -3.42
C SER A 59 2.28 -8.03 -4.59
N ASN A 60 3.59 -7.81 -4.75
CA ASN A 60 4.40 -8.33 -5.86
C ASN A 60 4.22 -9.85 -6.09
N TYR A 61 4.12 -10.62 -5.02
CA TYR A 61 3.98 -12.08 -5.09
C TYR A 61 2.67 -12.55 -5.75
N THR A 62 1.62 -11.72 -5.78
CA THR A 62 0.37 -12.04 -6.49
C THR A 62 0.51 -11.99 -8.01
N ARG A 63 1.64 -11.47 -8.51
CA ARG A 63 2.01 -11.35 -9.92
C ARG A 63 3.24 -12.19 -10.27
N ASN A 64 3.52 -13.25 -9.50
CA ASN A 64 4.68 -14.17 -9.66
C ASN A 64 6.07 -13.54 -9.43
N HIS A 65 6.15 -12.31 -8.92
CA HIS A 65 7.43 -11.65 -8.57
C HIS A 65 7.85 -12.01 -7.14
N LEU A 66 8.09 -13.30 -6.90
CA LEU A 66 8.25 -13.88 -5.56
C LEU A 66 9.46 -13.34 -4.78
N HIS A 67 10.51 -12.95 -5.49
CA HIS A 67 11.80 -12.54 -4.92
C HIS A 67 12.09 -11.05 -5.06
N SER A 68 11.18 -10.27 -5.64
CA SER A 68 11.39 -8.83 -5.90
C SER A 68 11.67 -8.03 -4.63
N ASN A 69 11.16 -8.47 -3.47
CA ASN A 69 11.49 -7.84 -2.18
C ASN A 69 12.97 -7.97 -1.86
N GLN A 70 13.52 -9.18 -1.97
CA GLN A 70 14.94 -9.43 -1.70
C GLN A 70 15.82 -8.72 -2.74
N SER A 71 15.47 -8.82 -4.02
CA SER A 71 16.20 -8.15 -5.11
C SER A 71 16.21 -6.64 -4.95
N SER A 72 15.05 -6.03 -4.62
CA SER A 72 14.98 -4.59 -4.38
C SER A 72 15.82 -4.15 -3.19
N ASN A 73 15.82 -4.91 -2.09
CA ASN A 73 16.65 -4.60 -0.93
C ASN A 73 18.15 -4.59 -1.27
N ILE A 74 18.61 -5.55 -2.10
CA ILE A 74 20.01 -5.59 -2.59
C ILE A 74 20.33 -4.34 -3.40
N ILE A 75 19.49 -4.01 -4.37
CA ILE A 75 19.71 -2.89 -5.29
C ILE A 75 19.66 -1.55 -4.53
N LEU A 76 18.65 -1.35 -3.70
CA LEU A 76 18.53 -0.12 -2.92
C LEU A 76 19.70 0.06 -1.95
N THR A 77 20.15 -1.03 -1.30
CA THR A 77 21.33 -1.01 -0.43
C THR A 77 22.60 -0.62 -1.21
N TRP A 78 22.80 -1.19 -2.42
CA TRP A 78 23.93 -0.84 -3.28
C TRP A 78 23.90 0.65 -3.68
N LEU A 79 22.75 1.17 -4.05
CA LEU A 79 22.57 2.58 -4.40
C LEU A 79 22.86 3.51 -3.21
N GLU A 80 22.32 3.20 -2.04
CA GLU A 80 22.48 4.00 -0.82
C GLU A 80 23.93 3.98 -0.31
N ASN A 81 24.62 2.85 -0.39
CA ASN A 81 26.05 2.74 -0.06
C ASN A 81 26.95 3.60 -0.99
N HIS A 82 26.48 3.90 -2.18
CA HIS A 82 27.15 4.82 -3.09
C HIS A 82 26.59 6.26 -3.03
N ASN A 83 25.82 6.58 -1.97
CA ASN A 83 25.22 7.90 -1.76
C ASN A 83 24.34 8.37 -2.95
N ARG A 84 23.65 7.44 -3.62
CA ARG A 84 22.68 7.80 -4.66
C ARG A 84 21.40 8.32 -4.01
N ARG A 85 20.75 9.28 -4.67
CA ARG A 85 19.45 9.78 -4.26
C ARG A 85 18.38 8.74 -4.58
N VAL A 86 17.79 8.12 -3.56
CA VAL A 86 16.73 7.13 -3.70
C VAL A 86 15.46 7.68 -3.07
N ILE A 87 14.37 7.71 -3.83
CA ILE A 87 13.02 8.01 -3.36
C ILE A 87 12.40 6.70 -2.88
N ASN A 88 11.90 6.67 -1.66
CA ASN A 88 11.41 5.47 -0.99
C ASN A 88 12.46 4.35 -0.96
N GLY A 89 13.60 4.62 -0.32
CA GLY A 89 14.74 3.69 -0.20
C GLY A 89 14.51 2.50 0.71
N THR A 90 15.60 1.86 1.18
CA THR A 90 15.55 0.61 1.96
C THR A 90 14.72 0.71 3.22
N ASN A 91 14.75 1.84 3.92
CA ASN A 91 13.95 2.05 5.13
C ASN A 91 12.44 2.03 4.81
N VAL A 92 12.05 2.66 3.71
CA VAL A 92 10.64 2.70 3.26
C VAL A 92 10.20 1.34 2.73
N LEU A 93 11.09 0.61 2.03
CA LEU A 93 10.84 -0.76 1.60
C LEU A 93 10.42 -1.67 2.78
N LYS A 94 11.11 -1.59 3.92
CA LYS A 94 10.76 -2.36 5.13
C LYS A 94 9.36 -2.01 5.64
N ILE A 95 8.98 -0.73 5.56
CA ILE A 95 7.65 -0.25 5.98
C ILE A 95 6.58 -0.77 5.02
N GLU A 96 6.82 -0.73 3.70
CA GLU A 96 5.89 -1.25 2.67
C GLU A 96 5.59 -2.73 2.90
N PHE A 97 6.61 -3.52 3.21
CA PHE A 97 6.49 -4.98 3.34
C PHE A 97 6.06 -5.47 4.73
N SER A 98 5.74 -4.57 5.67
CA SER A 98 5.34 -4.99 7.02
C SER A 98 4.26 -4.10 7.63
N LYS A 99 3.02 -4.59 7.61
CA LYS A 99 1.89 -3.94 8.30
C LYS A 99 2.11 -3.88 9.82
N VAL A 100 2.81 -4.83 10.40
CA VAL A 100 3.21 -4.79 11.81
C VAL A 100 4.10 -3.58 12.06
N LEU A 101 5.12 -3.36 11.23
CA LEU A 101 6.02 -2.21 11.36
C LEU A 101 5.25 -0.89 11.18
N GLN A 102 4.37 -0.80 10.20
CA GLN A 102 3.50 0.37 9.99
C GLN A 102 2.71 0.71 11.25
N GLN A 103 2.05 -0.30 11.86
CA GLN A 103 1.27 -0.12 13.09
C GLN A 103 2.13 0.35 14.28
N LEU A 104 3.33 -0.22 14.43
CA LEU A 104 4.27 0.18 15.50
C LEU A 104 4.73 1.63 15.34
N LEU A 105 5.12 2.04 14.13
CA LEU A 105 5.58 3.40 13.85
C LEU A 105 4.47 4.44 14.03
N LEU A 106 3.24 4.13 13.58
CA LEU A 106 2.07 4.96 13.79
C LEU A 106 1.79 5.15 15.28
N LYS A 107 1.74 4.05 16.06
CA LYS A 107 1.52 4.09 17.52
C LYS A 107 2.59 4.91 18.24
N GLN A 108 3.88 4.68 17.93
CA GLN A 108 4.99 5.42 18.51
C GLN A 108 4.96 6.92 18.19
N SER A 109 4.30 7.29 17.09
CA SER A 109 4.12 8.68 16.68
C SER A 109 2.81 9.32 17.19
N GLY A 110 2.07 8.59 18.05
CA GLY A 110 0.84 9.09 18.69
C GLY A 110 -0.45 8.91 17.88
N PHE A 111 -0.38 8.29 16.71
CA PHE A 111 -1.56 7.97 15.91
C PHE A 111 -2.34 6.80 16.50
N LYS A 112 -3.66 6.86 16.43
CA LYS A 112 -4.54 5.76 16.83
C LYS A 112 -4.55 4.70 15.73
N THR A 113 -4.44 3.44 16.14
CA THR A 113 -4.51 2.27 15.25
C THR A 113 -5.44 1.23 15.86
N PRO A 114 -5.97 0.27 15.09
CA PRO A 114 -6.79 -0.80 15.65
C PRO A 114 -6.03 -1.57 16.75
N LYS A 115 -6.75 -2.10 17.74
CA LYS A 115 -6.17 -3.11 18.61
C LYS A 115 -5.71 -4.28 17.75
N THR A 116 -4.47 -4.71 17.94
CA THR A 116 -3.82 -5.68 17.07
C THR A 116 -3.05 -6.69 17.90
N ILE A 117 -3.25 -7.96 17.62
CA ILE A 117 -2.41 -9.08 18.06
C ILE A 117 -1.77 -9.69 16.81
N VAL A 118 -0.49 -10.01 16.90
CA VAL A 118 0.29 -10.61 15.81
C VAL A 118 0.44 -12.10 16.08
N ALA A 119 0.12 -12.92 15.09
CA ALA A 119 0.40 -14.35 15.09
C ALA A 119 1.59 -14.63 14.17
N VAL A 120 2.63 -15.28 14.68
CA VAL A 120 3.74 -15.82 13.90
C VAL A 120 3.57 -17.33 13.85
N GLY A 121 3.36 -17.87 12.66
CA GLY A 121 2.93 -19.25 12.43
C GLY A 121 1.41 -19.41 12.46
N ILE A 122 0.87 -20.12 11.47
CA ILE A 122 -0.57 -20.35 11.31
C ILE A 122 -1.20 -20.98 12.58
N ASN A 123 -0.48 -21.83 13.28
CA ASN A 123 -0.93 -22.49 14.50
C ASN A 123 -1.12 -21.54 15.68
N LYS A 124 -0.66 -20.29 15.56
CA LYS A 124 -0.82 -19.23 16.59
C LYS A 124 -1.99 -18.31 16.37
N ILE A 125 -2.68 -18.45 15.25
CA ILE A 125 -3.82 -17.58 14.90
C ILE A 125 -4.94 -17.70 15.95
N LYS A 126 -5.29 -18.92 16.37
CA LYS A 126 -6.34 -19.15 17.39
C LYS A 126 -5.97 -18.55 18.77
N GLU A 127 -4.71 -18.70 19.18
CA GLU A 127 -4.20 -18.09 20.41
C GLU A 127 -4.24 -16.55 20.31
N ALA A 128 -3.84 -15.99 19.17
CA ALA A 128 -3.88 -14.55 18.94
C ALA A 128 -5.32 -14.00 18.93
N ALA A 129 -6.27 -14.72 18.34
CA ALA A 129 -7.69 -14.37 18.36
C ALA A 129 -8.26 -14.37 19.80
N SER A 130 -7.91 -15.39 20.58
CA SER A 130 -8.30 -15.47 21.99
C SER A 130 -7.71 -14.33 22.83
N ASN A 131 -6.46 -13.93 22.56
CA ASN A 131 -5.81 -12.81 23.23
C ASN A 131 -6.39 -11.45 22.81
N LEU A 132 -6.82 -11.28 21.56
CA LEU A 132 -7.50 -10.07 21.11
C LEU A 132 -8.89 -9.97 21.73
N ASN A 133 -9.61 -11.07 21.76
CA ASN A 133 -10.94 -11.26 22.38
C ASN A 133 -11.96 -10.16 22.03
N VAL A 134 -11.99 -9.77 20.75
CA VAL A 134 -12.91 -8.75 20.22
C VAL A 134 -13.49 -9.26 18.90
N TYR A 135 -14.81 -9.27 18.80
CA TYR A 135 -15.53 -9.66 17.59
C TYR A 135 -16.53 -8.55 17.17
N PRO A 136 -16.74 -8.34 15.87
CA PRO A 136 -15.99 -8.96 14.76
C PRO A 136 -14.53 -8.47 14.73
N MET A 137 -13.63 -9.34 14.24
CA MET A 137 -12.23 -9.02 14.00
C MET A 137 -11.86 -9.20 12.53
N ILE A 138 -10.76 -8.59 12.13
CA ILE A 138 -10.17 -8.74 10.81
C ILE A 138 -8.86 -9.51 10.94
N ILE A 139 -8.69 -10.57 10.16
CA ILE A 139 -7.40 -11.23 9.96
C ILE A 139 -6.83 -10.81 8.60
N LYS A 140 -5.54 -10.48 8.57
CA LYS A 140 -4.83 -10.13 7.34
C LYS A 140 -3.36 -10.54 7.40
N PRO A 141 -2.73 -10.91 6.26
CA PRO A 141 -1.30 -11.19 6.21
C PRO A 141 -0.51 -9.90 6.50
N ASN A 142 0.69 -10.06 7.10
CA ASN A 142 1.59 -8.94 7.36
C ASN A 142 2.08 -8.31 6.06
N GLN A 143 2.47 -9.11 5.09
CA GLN A 143 2.85 -8.66 3.76
C GLN A 143 1.68 -8.87 2.79
N GLY A 144 1.22 -7.81 2.13
CA GLY A 144 0.15 -7.87 1.15
C GLY A 144 -0.41 -6.50 0.82
N GLY A 145 -1.20 -6.45 -0.26
CA GLY A 145 -1.88 -5.25 -0.73
C GLY A 145 -3.19 -5.60 -1.43
N LYS A 146 -3.94 -4.61 -1.87
CA LYS A 146 -5.23 -4.75 -2.58
C LYS A 146 -6.32 -5.51 -1.82
N GLY A 147 -6.23 -5.64 -0.49
CA GLY A 147 -7.18 -6.43 0.30
C GLY A 147 -6.97 -7.94 0.24
N PHE A 148 -5.98 -8.43 -0.54
CA PHE A 148 -5.75 -9.87 -0.66
C PHE A 148 -5.46 -10.53 0.69
N GLY A 149 -6.19 -11.62 0.98
CA GLY A 149 -6.06 -12.36 2.23
C GLY A 149 -6.69 -11.69 3.45
N VAL A 150 -7.39 -10.57 3.29
CA VAL A 150 -8.15 -9.94 4.37
C VAL A 150 -9.48 -10.66 4.55
N LYS A 151 -9.75 -11.14 5.77
CA LYS A 151 -11.00 -11.83 6.13
C LYS A 151 -11.63 -11.18 7.34
N LEU A 152 -12.96 -11.10 7.33
CA LEU A 152 -13.78 -10.72 8.50
C LEU A 152 -14.12 -11.99 9.26
N ILE A 153 -13.93 -11.98 10.56
CA ILE A 153 -14.24 -13.09 11.47
C ILE A 153 -15.27 -12.58 12.49
N ASN A 154 -16.47 -13.14 12.46
CA ASN A 154 -17.56 -12.71 13.33
C ASN A 154 -17.57 -13.47 14.66
N THR A 155 -17.09 -14.70 14.69
CA THR A 155 -17.06 -15.53 15.89
C THR A 155 -15.80 -16.43 15.92
N ILE A 156 -15.49 -16.96 17.09
CA ILE A 156 -14.41 -17.94 17.23
C ILE A 156 -14.70 -19.24 16.46
N ASN A 157 -15.95 -19.66 16.38
CA ASN A 157 -16.33 -20.87 15.66
C ASN A 157 -16.09 -20.70 14.14
N GLU A 158 -16.44 -19.53 13.59
CA GLU A 158 -16.12 -19.20 12.19
C GLU A 158 -14.61 -19.25 11.91
N LEU A 159 -13.79 -18.74 12.84
CA LEU A 159 -12.33 -18.84 12.71
C LEU A 159 -11.86 -20.31 12.73
N ASP A 160 -12.42 -21.13 13.60
CA ASP A 160 -12.08 -22.55 13.69
C ASP A 160 -12.41 -23.27 12.38
N GLU A 161 -13.59 -23.08 11.83
CA GLU A 161 -14.00 -23.60 10.53
C GLU A 161 -13.05 -23.14 9.39
N MET A 162 -12.73 -21.84 9.37
CA MET A 162 -11.80 -21.32 8.36
C MET A 162 -10.38 -21.91 8.46
N LEU A 163 -9.91 -22.22 9.66
CA LEU A 163 -8.61 -22.86 9.85
C LEU A 163 -8.64 -24.34 9.44
N GLU A 164 -9.71 -25.07 9.78
CA GLU A 164 -9.89 -26.48 9.41
C GLU A 164 -10.00 -26.64 7.89
N ASP A 165 -10.73 -25.75 7.23
CA ASP A 165 -10.95 -25.77 5.78
C ASP A 165 -9.80 -25.12 4.98
N ASN A 166 -8.73 -24.69 5.65
CA ASN A 166 -7.59 -23.98 5.04
C ASN A 166 -7.99 -22.71 4.26
N LEU A 167 -9.02 -22.00 4.72
CA LEU A 167 -9.52 -20.78 4.08
C LEU A 167 -8.72 -19.52 4.48
N ILE A 168 -7.80 -19.62 5.45
CA ILE A 168 -6.88 -18.55 5.79
C ILE A 168 -5.72 -18.56 4.80
N ASN A 169 -5.63 -17.52 3.97
CA ASN A 169 -4.58 -17.39 2.97
C ASN A 169 -3.19 -17.42 3.61
N SER A 170 -2.25 -18.04 2.92
CA SER A 170 -0.84 -18.07 3.36
C SER A 170 -0.26 -16.67 3.43
N SER A 171 0.50 -16.37 4.48
CA SER A 171 1.32 -15.17 4.57
C SER A 171 2.74 -15.46 4.06
N LYS A 172 3.35 -14.51 3.35
CA LYS A 172 4.70 -14.68 2.79
C LYS A 172 5.80 -14.81 3.84
N ASP A 173 5.57 -14.21 5.00
CA ASP A 173 6.49 -14.18 6.13
C ASP A 173 5.93 -14.96 7.34
N ASP A 174 4.96 -15.85 7.09
CA ASP A 174 4.29 -16.66 8.10
C ASP A 174 3.75 -15.82 9.29
N THR A 175 3.32 -14.59 9.00
CA THR A 175 2.87 -13.62 10.01
C THR A 175 1.51 -13.04 9.64
N TRP A 176 0.58 -13.00 10.59
CA TRP A 176 -0.77 -12.43 10.45
C TRP A 176 -1.04 -11.40 11.52
N LEU A 177 -1.83 -10.39 11.17
CA LEU A 177 -2.40 -9.45 12.10
C LEU A 177 -3.87 -9.80 12.32
N LEU A 178 -4.26 -9.95 13.59
CA LEU A 178 -5.64 -10.00 14.02
C LEU A 178 -5.98 -8.64 14.62
N GLN A 179 -6.96 -7.96 14.04
CA GLN A 179 -7.29 -6.58 14.38
C GLN A 179 -8.78 -6.45 14.72
N GLU A 180 -9.11 -5.59 15.68
CA GLU A 180 -10.50 -5.20 15.88
C GLU A 180 -11.07 -4.56 14.60
N LYS A 181 -12.33 -4.91 14.26
CA LYS A 181 -13.06 -4.17 13.23
C LYS A 181 -13.49 -2.84 13.79
N ILE A 182 -13.09 -1.75 13.13
CA ILE A 182 -13.47 -0.40 13.57
C ILE A 182 -14.95 -0.14 13.26
N SER A 183 -15.72 0.19 14.29
CA SER A 183 -17.08 0.67 14.12
C SER A 183 -17.07 2.13 13.68
N THR A 184 -17.70 2.42 12.55
CA THR A 184 -17.77 3.75 11.93
C THR A 184 -19.19 4.10 11.54
N ASN A 185 -19.48 5.39 11.41
CA ASN A 185 -20.71 5.91 10.82
C ASN A 185 -20.50 6.31 9.34
N GLU A 186 -19.27 6.20 8.83
CA GLU A 186 -18.92 6.52 7.44
C GLU A 186 -19.01 5.27 6.56
N GLU A 187 -19.50 5.43 5.33
CA GLU A 187 -19.58 4.36 4.32
C GLU A 187 -18.33 4.29 3.44
N PHE A 188 -17.28 5.03 3.81
CA PHE A 188 -16.03 5.13 3.08
C PHE A 188 -14.83 5.04 4.02
N ILE A 189 -13.69 4.72 3.44
CA ILE A 189 -12.39 4.94 4.06
C ILE A 189 -11.79 6.23 3.52
N THR A 190 -10.94 6.85 4.31
CA THR A 190 -10.19 8.03 3.86
C THR A 190 -8.75 7.63 3.56
N ARG A 191 -8.25 8.10 2.41
CA ARG A 191 -6.86 7.93 2.00
C ARG A 191 -6.25 9.29 1.69
N MET A 192 -5.19 9.65 2.40
CA MET A 192 -4.44 10.88 2.16
C MET A 192 -3.19 10.59 1.34
N GLU A 193 -3.03 11.30 0.22
CA GLU A 193 -1.92 11.14 -0.71
C GLU A 193 -0.83 12.18 -0.47
N PHE A 194 0.42 11.71 -0.51
CA PHE A 194 1.62 12.51 -0.26
C PHE A 194 2.66 12.27 -1.34
N ILE A 195 3.27 13.35 -1.84
CA ILE A 195 4.37 13.32 -2.82
C ILE A 195 5.46 14.28 -2.36
N GLY A 196 6.72 13.85 -2.41
CA GLY A 196 7.85 14.60 -1.87
C GLY A 196 7.69 14.90 -0.37
N GLY A 197 6.97 14.04 0.35
CA GLY A 197 6.63 14.23 1.75
C GLY A 197 5.63 15.36 2.02
N ASN A 198 4.94 15.88 1.01
CA ASN A 198 3.93 16.92 1.12
C ASN A 198 2.54 16.38 0.80
N PHE A 199 1.54 16.85 1.52
CA PHE A 199 0.13 16.50 1.28
C PHE A 199 -0.33 17.03 -0.07
N ILE A 200 -1.00 16.18 -0.85
CA ILE A 200 -1.54 16.51 -2.17
C ILE A 200 -3.06 16.65 -2.10
N TYR A 201 -3.75 15.58 -1.76
CA TYR A 201 -5.20 15.55 -1.58
C TYR A 201 -5.63 14.39 -0.69
N SER A 202 -6.89 14.36 -0.34
CA SER A 202 -7.56 13.27 0.37
C SER A 202 -8.61 12.64 -0.52
N LEU A 203 -8.69 11.31 -0.51
CA LEU A 203 -9.70 10.51 -1.22
C LEU A 203 -10.66 9.89 -0.23
N LYS A 204 -11.95 9.92 -0.55
CA LYS A 204 -12.99 9.07 0.04
C LYS A 204 -13.19 7.88 -0.87
N VAL A 205 -12.98 6.69 -0.34
CA VAL A 205 -13.09 5.43 -1.09
C VAL A 205 -14.28 4.65 -0.56
N PHE A 206 -15.32 4.54 -1.38
CA PHE A 206 -16.53 3.79 -1.07
C PHE A 206 -16.37 2.37 -1.60
N SER A 207 -16.56 1.39 -0.73
CA SER A 207 -16.54 -0.03 -1.09
C SER A 207 -17.77 -0.70 -0.51
N LYS A 208 -18.68 -1.16 -1.36
CA LYS A 208 -19.83 -1.97 -0.93
C LYS A 208 -19.36 -3.41 -0.77
N ASN A 209 -19.16 -3.84 0.49
CA ASN A 209 -18.94 -5.24 0.87
C ASN A 209 -17.61 -5.91 0.50
N SER A 210 -16.59 -5.20 0.02
CA SER A 210 -15.27 -5.80 -0.21
C SER A 210 -14.16 -5.05 0.53
N PHE A 211 -13.13 -5.77 0.95
CA PHE A 211 -11.88 -5.19 1.47
C PHE A 211 -10.88 -4.88 0.35
N GLU A 212 -11.24 -5.18 -0.90
CA GLU A 212 -10.40 -4.94 -2.06
C GLU A 212 -10.56 -3.51 -2.54
N LEU A 213 -9.49 -2.72 -2.35
CA LEU A 213 -9.43 -1.30 -2.70
C LEU A 213 -8.29 -1.09 -3.69
N CYS A 214 -8.57 -1.18 -4.98
CA CYS A 214 -7.61 -0.83 -6.02
C CYS A 214 -7.94 0.56 -6.58
N PRO A 215 -7.09 1.59 -6.37
CA PRO A 215 -7.35 2.94 -6.87
C PRO A 215 -7.06 3.12 -8.37
N ALA A 216 -6.46 2.14 -9.06
CA ALA A 216 -6.03 2.30 -10.43
C ALA A 216 -7.11 1.87 -11.43
N ASP A 217 -7.38 2.73 -12.42
CA ASP A 217 -8.16 2.39 -13.63
C ASP A 217 -7.48 1.25 -14.44
N ALA A 218 -6.22 0.94 -14.14
CA ALA A 218 -5.47 -0.19 -14.73
C ALA A 218 -5.97 -1.57 -14.30
N CYS A 219 -6.95 -1.67 -13.39
CA CYS A 219 -7.65 -2.92 -13.11
C CYS A 219 -8.73 -3.26 -14.15
N GLU A 220 -8.96 -2.40 -15.17
CA GLU A 220 -9.91 -2.69 -16.24
C GLU A 220 -9.36 -3.64 -17.34
N VAL A 221 -8.08 -3.99 -17.28
CA VAL A 221 -7.50 -4.93 -18.26
C VAL A 221 -7.47 -6.31 -17.62
N ASP A 222 -8.33 -7.19 -18.11
CA ASP A 222 -8.49 -8.61 -17.75
C ASP A 222 -9.12 -8.94 -16.38
N LEU A 223 -10.41 -8.65 -16.24
CA LEU A 223 -11.27 -9.17 -15.17
C LEU A 223 -11.43 -10.72 -15.19
N ASP A 224 -10.96 -11.40 -16.24
CA ASP A 224 -11.20 -12.85 -16.41
C ASP A 224 -10.07 -13.75 -15.90
N GLN A 225 -8.93 -13.22 -15.45
CA GLN A 225 -7.80 -14.10 -15.10
C GLN A 225 -7.23 -14.02 -13.68
N PHE A 226 -7.51 -12.99 -12.83
CA PHE A 226 -6.82 -12.89 -11.55
C PHE A 226 -7.61 -12.31 -10.35
N CYS A 227 -8.92 -12.34 -10.37
CA CYS A 227 -9.73 -12.30 -9.14
C CYS A 227 -10.37 -13.66 -8.98
N PRO A 228 -9.99 -14.50 -8.01
CA PRO A 228 -10.83 -15.63 -7.65
C PRO A 228 -12.10 -15.04 -7.02
N VAL A 229 -13.10 -14.85 -7.87
CA VAL A 229 -14.46 -14.56 -7.42
C VAL A 229 -15.03 -15.92 -7.07
N ASP A 230 -15.17 -16.21 -5.79
CA ASP A 230 -16.10 -17.24 -5.35
C ASP A 230 -17.47 -16.86 -5.92
N GLU A 231 -18.04 -17.78 -6.66
CA GLU A 231 -19.30 -17.64 -7.37
C GLU A 231 -20.43 -17.15 -6.45
N ILE A 232 -20.79 -15.87 -6.55
CA ILE A 232 -22.15 -15.42 -6.22
C ILE A 232 -22.55 -14.41 -7.29
N ASN A 233 -23.57 -14.80 -8.07
CA ASN A 233 -24.26 -14.01 -9.06
C ASN A 233 -24.78 -12.69 -8.48
N ASP A 234 -24.09 -11.59 -8.79
CA ASP A 234 -24.68 -10.27 -8.93
C ASP A 234 -23.73 -9.37 -9.73
N ILE A 235 -23.77 -9.53 -11.04
CA ILE A 235 -23.06 -8.72 -12.02
C ILE A 235 -23.81 -7.39 -12.15
N ASN A 236 -23.65 -6.50 -11.17
CA ASN A 236 -23.83 -5.05 -11.35
C ASN A 236 -23.55 -4.31 -10.04
N ASN A 237 -22.50 -3.44 -10.02
CA ASN A 237 -22.19 -2.44 -8.98
C ASN A 237 -21.23 -2.81 -7.83
N SER A 238 -20.15 -3.54 -8.04
CA SER A 238 -19.19 -3.82 -6.93
C SER A 238 -17.82 -3.12 -7.04
N GLN A 239 -17.60 -2.24 -8.01
CA GLN A 239 -16.33 -1.50 -8.08
C GLN A 239 -16.29 -0.37 -7.04
N PRO A 240 -15.15 -0.15 -6.34
CA PRO A 240 -15.01 0.95 -5.42
C PRO A 240 -15.12 2.30 -6.16
N SER A 241 -15.82 3.25 -5.54
CA SER A 241 -15.94 4.62 -6.08
C SER A 241 -14.99 5.55 -5.34
N PHE A 242 -14.26 6.38 -6.09
CA PHE A 242 -13.23 7.28 -5.58
C PHE A 242 -13.65 8.74 -5.76
N PHE A 243 -13.61 9.52 -4.67
CA PHE A 243 -13.91 10.94 -4.71
C PHE A 243 -12.83 11.73 -3.97
N ILE A 244 -12.32 12.80 -4.58
CA ILE A 244 -11.44 13.71 -3.86
C ILE A 244 -12.25 14.51 -2.85
N ASP A 245 -11.77 14.59 -1.62
CA ASP A 245 -12.38 15.34 -0.54
C ASP A 245 -12.10 16.83 -0.73
N ASP A 246 -13.14 17.63 -0.91
CA ASP A 246 -13.03 19.09 -1.11
C ASP A 246 -12.62 19.83 0.19
N ASP A 247 -12.84 19.22 1.37
CA ASP A 247 -12.49 19.78 2.68
C ASP A 247 -11.69 18.80 3.55
N PRO A 248 -10.44 18.48 3.17
CA PRO A 248 -9.59 17.54 3.89
C PRO A 248 -9.16 18.09 5.24
N ASP A 249 -8.95 17.19 6.21
CA ASP A 249 -8.39 17.53 7.53
C ASP A 249 -6.93 18.01 7.42
N LYS A 250 -6.76 19.32 7.28
CA LYS A 250 -5.45 19.96 7.11
C LYS A 250 -4.53 19.79 8.33
N ASN A 251 -5.09 19.66 9.54
CA ASN A 251 -4.29 19.44 10.73
C ASN A 251 -3.73 18.02 10.74
N LEU A 252 -4.55 17.05 10.41
CA LEU A 252 -4.14 15.67 10.26
C LEU A 252 -3.09 15.53 9.14
N ALA A 253 -3.29 16.17 8.00
CA ALA A 253 -2.32 16.20 6.90
C ALA A 253 -0.95 16.74 7.33
N LYS A 254 -0.91 17.81 8.16
CA LYS A 254 0.34 18.33 8.73
C LYS A 254 1.02 17.33 9.67
N GLN A 255 0.26 16.65 10.52
CA GLN A 255 0.81 15.63 11.43
C GLN A 255 1.40 14.45 10.65
N LEU A 256 0.68 13.99 9.62
CA LEU A 256 1.17 12.93 8.72
C LEU A 256 2.40 13.37 7.93
N THR A 257 2.46 14.62 7.46
CA THR A 257 3.66 15.17 6.81
C THR A 257 4.90 15.07 7.72
N ILE A 258 4.76 15.40 9.02
CA ILE A 258 5.85 15.27 9.99
C ILE A 258 6.25 13.81 10.19
N PHE A 259 5.26 12.91 10.31
CA PHE A 259 5.47 11.48 10.43
C PHE A 259 6.23 10.91 9.21
N LEU A 260 5.76 11.20 7.99
CA LEU A 260 6.36 10.72 6.76
C LEU A 260 7.81 11.20 6.60
N LYS A 261 8.06 12.48 6.88
CA LYS A 261 9.43 13.05 6.85
C LYS A 261 10.35 12.39 7.86
N LYS A 262 9.88 12.14 9.09
CA LYS A 262 10.64 11.44 10.13
C LYS A 262 11.07 10.05 9.67
N HIS A 263 10.23 9.36 8.91
CA HIS A 263 10.48 8.00 8.42
C HIS A 263 11.01 7.95 6.97
N GLN A 264 11.36 9.11 6.40
CA GLN A 264 11.91 9.24 5.04
C GLN A 264 10.99 8.72 3.94
N ILE A 265 9.69 8.75 4.19
CA ILE A 265 8.67 8.35 3.22
C ILE A 265 8.30 9.57 2.39
N GLU A 266 8.62 9.54 1.10
CA GLU A 266 8.39 10.67 0.22
C GLU A 266 7.13 10.52 -0.62
N VAL A 267 6.78 9.30 -1.00
CA VAL A 267 5.55 8.99 -1.73
C VAL A 267 4.76 7.98 -0.93
N ALA A 268 3.53 8.31 -0.56
CA ALA A 268 2.64 7.40 0.13
C ALA A 268 1.17 7.81 0.06
N GLY A 269 0.29 6.80 0.08
CA GLY A 269 -1.11 6.91 0.45
C GLY A 269 -1.32 6.36 1.86
N VAL A 270 -1.85 7.16 2.77
CA VAL A 270 -2.10 6.78 4.17
C VAL A 270 -3.58 6.59 4.40
N GLU A 271 -3.98 5.39 4.85
CA GLU A 271 -5.39 5.01 4.98
C GLU A 271 -5.85 4.97 6.44
N PHE A 272 -7.04 5.50 6.66
CA PHE A 272 -7.69 5.48 7.96
C PHE A 272 -9.22 5.44 7.84
N ILE A 273 -9.87 5.02 8.93
CA ILE A 273 -11.31 5.07 9.11
C ILE A 273 -11.58 5.96 10.32
N ARG A 274 -12.57 6.85 10.26
CA ARG A 274 -13.03 7.53 11.47
C ARG A 274 -13.98 6.63 12.24
N ASN A 275 -13.69 6.41 13.52
CA ASN A 275 -14.59 5.68 14.39
C ASN A 275 -15.88 6.50 14.68
N LYS A 276 -16.82 5.94 15.43
CA LYS A 276 -18.10 6.60 15.77
C LYS A 276 -17.93 7.95 16.48
N ASP A 277 -16.78 8.16 17.12
CA ASP A 277 -16.44 9.43 17.80
C ASP A 277 -15.71 10.40 16.88
N GLY A 278 -15.57 10.09 15.58
CA GLY A 278 -14.88 10.91 14.59
C GLY A 278 -13.34 10.82 14.67
N VAL A 279 -12.79 9.95 15.52
CA VAL A 279 -11.34 9.80 15.69
C VAL A 279 -10.76 8.98 14.54
N PRO A 280 -9.72 9.46 13.83
CA PRO A 280 -9.08 8.70 12.76
C PRO A 280 -8.27 7.52 13.33
N ILE A 281 -8.54 6.33 12.81
CA ILE A 281 -7.88 5.07 13.17
C ILE A 281 -7.12 4.58 11.93
N PHE A 282 -5.80 4.63 11.99
CA PHE A 282 -4.91 4.33 10.86
C PHE A 282 -4.60 2.84 10.78
N TYR A 283 -4.67 2.26 9.59
CA TYR A 283 -4.50 0.82 9.42
C TYR A 283 -3.60 0.40 8.26
N ASP A 284 -3.27 1.31 7.33
CA ASP A 284 -2.38 1.00 6.19
C ASP A 284 -1.59 2.21 5.69
N ILE A 285 -0.37 1.97 5.20
CA ILE A 285 0.49 2.94 4.54
C ILE A 285 0.99 2.29 3.25
N ASN A 286 0.57 2.81 2.11
CA ASN A 286 0.96 2.34 0.80
C ASN A 286 2.05 3.25 0.23
N THR A 287 3.28 2.76 0.09
CA THR A 287 4.41 3.57 -0.41
C THR A 287 4.64 3.43 -1.91
N ASN A 288 3.86 2.56 -2.56
CA ASN A 288 3.73 2.48 -4.01
C ASN A 288 2.27 2.72 -4.38
N THR A 289 1.86 3.98 -4.37
CA THR A 289 0.50 4.39 -4.67
C THR A 289 0.29 4.63 -6.16
N ASN A 290 -0.89 4.25 -6.66
CA ASN A 290 -1.41 4.65 -7.94
C ASN A 290 -2.56 5.64 -7.71
N TYR A 291 -2.64 6.66 -8.55
CA TYR A 291 -3.60 7.75 -8.42
C TYR A 291 -4.80 7.49 -9.32
N ASN A 292 -6.00 7.90 -8.89
CA ASN A 292 -7.21 7.75 -9.69
C ASN A 292 -7.40 8.98 -10.58
N LEU A 293 -7.05 8.85 -11.87
CA LEU A 293 -7.11 9.94 -12.85
C LEU A 293 -8.53 10.47 -13.07
N ASN A 294 -9.57 9.63 -12.92
CA ASN A 294 -10.95 10.04 -13.10
C ASN A 294 -11.39 10.91 -11.91
N ALA A 295 -11.14 10.47 -10.68
CA ALA A 295 -11.40 11.27 -9.49
C ALA A 295 -10.64 12.62 -9.53
N GLU A 296 -9.39 12.63 -10.03
CA GLU A 296 -8.60 13.85 -10.17
C GLU A 296 -9.21 14.83 -11.19
N LYS A 297 -9.69 14.33 -12.33
CA LYS A 297 -10.34 15.16 -13.37
C LYS A 297 -11.69 15.74 -12.93
N GLU A 298 -12.45 14.98 -12.16
CA GLU A 298 -13.75 15.41 -11.65
C GLU A 298 -13.64 16.38 -10.47
N SER A 299 -12.47 16.46 -9.85
CA SER A 299 -12.26 17.30 -8.68
C SER A 299 -11.97 18.77 -9.04
N LYS A 300 -12.24 19.66 -8.09
CA LYS A 300 -11.86 21.08 -8.16
C LYS A 300 -10.39 21.32 -7.82
N VAL A 301 -9.67 20.30 -7.38
CA VAL A 301 -8.32 20.44 -6.81
C VAL A 301 -7.26 20.66 -7.89
N ASN A 302 -7.55 20.37 -9.16
CA ASN A 302 -6.66 20.54 -10.32
C ASN A 302 -5.24 20.05 -10.06
N LYS A 303 -5.11 18.87 -9.48
CA LYS A 303 -3.83 18.21 -9.19
C LYS A 303 -3.83 16.83 -9.82
N ASN A 304 -2.69 16.44 -10.35
CA ASN A 304 -2.44 15.11 -10.89
C ASN A 304 -1.29 14.49 -10.08
N GLY A 305 -1.56 13.41 -9.40
CA GLY A 305 -0.58 12.75 -8.52
C GLY A 305 0.61 12.14 -9.26
N MET A 306 0.46 11.80 -10.56
CA MET A 306 1.56 11.30 -11.36
C MET A 306 2.46 12.41 -11.92
N GLU A 307 1.98 13.63 -12.03
CA GLU A 307 2.73 14.81 -12.51
C GLU A 307 3.45 15.53 -11.37
#